data_b3cea384a26d6db09518e2483569648c
#
_entry.id   b3cea384a26d6db09518e2483569648c
#
_cell.length_a   1.000
_cell.length_b   1.000
_cell.length_c   1.000
_cell.angle_alpha   90.00
_cell.angle_beta   90.00
_cell.angle_gamma   90.00
#
_symmetry.space_group_name_H-M   'P 1'
#
loop_
_entity.id
_entity.type
_entity.pdbx_description
1 polymer ?
#
loop_
_entity_poly.entity_id
_entity_poly.type
_entity_poly.pdbx_seq_one_letter_code
_entity_poly.pdbx_strand_id
1 'polypeptide(L)'
;MPSLSDLTPAERARLLAKPEGELGIALGEVMNQTNAKLIETVYRRLRQQPRQRVLEIGFGNGHTAPLLIQQADALTYTGIEIAQTMVVEATAFNRALIDAGQATFHLAPAEAMPFNDATFDAAVAVNVVYFWSDAVRALTEICRVLRPGGLSVVASMDSTTAATAPFYRAEFGFRIHEPNELAAMHRTAGFAAVDIEPFDEMTKLGDGTPIARHYHLAIAAR
;
A
#
# COMPACT_ATOMS: atom_id res chain seq x y z
N MET A 1 -10.29 -3.67 27.79
CA MET A 1 -10.49 -3.26 26.39
C MET A 1 -10.17 -4.44 25.49
N PRO A 2 -10.89 -4.67 24.40
CA PRO A 2 -10.55 -5.75 23.47
C PRO A 2 -9.14 -5.51 22.90
N SER A 3 -8.38 -6.58 22.71
CA SER A 3 -7.04 -6.54 22.12
C SER A 3 -7.05 -7.15 20.72
N LEU A 4 -6.01 -6.93 19.94
CA LEU A 4 -5.88 -7.54 18.62
C LEU A 4 -5.91 -9.07 18.66
N SER A 5 -5.48 -9.70 19.78
CA SER A 5 -5.49 -11.14 19.99
C SER A 5 -6.90 -11.71 20.19
N ASP A 6 -7.86 -10.89 20.62
CA ASP A 6 -9.23 -11.32 20.92
C ASP A 6 -10.13 -11.36 19.68
N LEU A 7 -9.65 -10.81 18.55
CA LEU A 7 -10.42 -10.73 17.31
C LEU A 7 -10.56 -12.10 16.65
N THR A 8 -11.79 -12.40 16.23
CA THR A 8 -12.04 -13.51 15.30
C THR A 8 -11.34 -13.29 13.96
N PRO A 9 -11.10 -14.34 13.15
CA PRO A 9 -10.53 -14.17 11.82
C PRO A 9 -11.28 -13.16 10.93
N ALA A 10 -12.62 -13.16 10.97
CA ALA A 10 -13.45 -12.24 10.22
C ALA A 10 -13.33 -10.78 10.69
N GLU A 11 -13.23 -10.55 12.00
CA GLU A 11 -13.03 -9.21 12.57
C GLU A 11 -11.63 -8.69 12.24
N ARG A 12 -10.61 -9.54 12.35
CA ARG A 12 -9.23 -9.18 11.98
C ARG A 12 -9.13 -8.84 10.50
N ALA A 13 -9.76 -9.61 9.62
CA ALA A 13 -9.79 -9.34 8.18
C ALA A 13 -10.45 -7.99 7.87
N ARG A 14 -11.58 -7.69 8.49
CA ARG A 14 -12.27 -6.40 8.34
C ARG A 14 -11.40 -5.23 8.83
N LEU A 15 -10.73 -5.41 9.97
CA LEU A 15 -9.86 -4.38 10.53
C LEU A 15 -8.61 -4.15 9.64
N LEU A 16 -8.05 -5.20 9.02
CA LEU A 16 -6.95 -5.08 8.05
C LEU A 16 -7.39 -4.35 6.78
N ALA A 17 -8.61 -4.61 6.30
CA ALA A 17 -9.14 -3.96 5.10
C ALA A 17 -9.47 -2.48 5.35
N LYS A 18 -9.87 -2.11 6.56
CA LYS A 18 -10.21 -0.72 6.94
C LYS A 18 -9.93 -0.51 8.42
N PRO A 19 -8.72 -0.06 8.79
CA PRO A 19 -8.33 0.13 10.19
C PRO A 19 -9.04 1.33 10.82
N GLU A 20 -10.03 1.08 11.69
CA GLU A 20 -10.80 2.12 12.36
C GLU A 20 -10.71 2.00 13.89
N GLY A 21 -10.80 3.15 14.58
CA GLY A 21 -10.78 3.26 16.03
C GLY A 21 -9.47 2.84 16.69
N GLU A 22 -9.48 2.62 18.00
CA GLU A 22 -8.28 2.28 18.79
C GLU A 22 -7.58 0.99 18.31
N LEU A 23 -8.36 -0.04 17.94
CA LEU A 23 -7.80 -1.27 17.39
C LEU A 23 -7.16 -1.05 16.02
N GLY A 24 -7.72 -0.14 15.20
CA GLY A 24 -7.12 0.27 13.93
C GLY A 24 -5.77 0.96 14.14
N ILE A 25 -5.66 1.86 15.12
CA ILE A 25 -4.39 2.51 15.48
C ILE A 25 -3.35 1.46 15.91
N ALA A 26 -3.72 0.58 16.85
CA ALA A 26 -2.84 -0.49 17.32
C ALA A 26 -2.40 -1.43 16.17
N LEU A 27 -3.30 -1.74 15.24
CA LEU A 27 -2.97 -2.54 14.05
C LEU A 27 -2.00 -1.79 13.14
N GLY A 28 -2.18 -0.49 12.93
CA GLY A 28 -1.27 0.35 12.15
C GLY A 28 0.17 0.30 12.67
N GLU A 29 0.35 0.36 14.01
CA GLU A 29 1.68 0.24 14.65
C GLU A 29 2.31 -1.14 14.38
N VAL A 30 1.52 -2.22 14.47
CA VAL A 30 2.01 -3.57 14.13
C VAL A 30 2.40 -3.65 12.65
N MET A 31 1.60 -3.08 11.75
CA MET A 31 1.88 -3.09 10.31
C MET A 31 3.15 -2.29 9.96
N ASN A 32 3.43 -1.18 10.65
CA ASN A 32 4.68 -0.43 10.46
C ASN A 32 5.92 -1.31 10.67
N GLN A 33 5.89 -2.17 11.69
CA GLN A 33 7.01 -3.08 11.99
C GLN A 33 7.05 -4.27 11.01
N THR A 34 5.90 -4.88 10.77
CA THR A 34 5.83 -6.12 9.99
C THR A 34 6.03 -5.91 8.49
N ASN A 35 5.73 -4.72 7.96
CA ASN A 35 5.89 -4.39 6.54
C ASN A 35 7.13 -3.51 6.24
N ALA A 36 7.93 -3.15 7.25
CA ALA A 36 9.01 -2.18 7.11
C ALA A 36 9.99 -2.51 5.95
N LYS A 37 10.46 -3.75 5.89
CA LYS A 37 11.41 -4.20 4.88
C LYS A 37 10.79 -4.25 3.47
N LEU A 38 9.53 -4.68 3.36
CA LEU A 38 8.80 -4.67 2.10
C LEU A 38 8.62 -3.23 1.60
N ILE A 39 8.17 -2.31 2.46
CA ILE A 39 7.95 -0.90 2.13
C ILE A 39 9.26 -0.26 1.66
N GLU A 40 10.36 -0.44 2.40
CA GLU A 40 11.67 0.06 2.00
C GLU A 40 12.11 -0.48 0.63
N THR A 41 11.85 -1.76 0.36
CA THR A 41 12.17 -2.37 -0.94
C THR A 41 11.33 -1.78 -2.06
N VAL A 42 10.02 -1.60 -1.84
CA VAL A 42 9.10 -0.97 -2.80
C VAL A 42 9.51 0.47 -3.09
N TYR A 43 9.82 1.25 -2.06
CA TYR A 43 10.26 2.64 -2.23
C TYR A 43 11.54 2.72 -3.06
N ARG A 44 12.52 1.86 -2.84
CA ARG A 44 13.74 1.80 -3.67
C ARG A 44 13.45 1.47 -5.16
N ARG A 45 12.39 0.71 -5.45
CA ARG A 45 11.99 0.39 -6.84
C ARG A 45 11.40 1.58 -7.58
N LEU A 46 10.91 2.61 -6.88
CA LEU A 46 10.39 3.83 -7.53
C LEU A 46 11.49 4.66 -8.22
N ARG A 47 12.79 4.40 -7.96
CA ARG A 47 13.92 5.12 -8.57
C ARG A 47 13.77 6.63 -8.43
N GLN A 48 13.57 7.09 -7.18
CA GLN A 48 13.26 8.47 -6.85
C GLN A 48 14.24 9.46 -7.53
N GLN A 49 13.65 10.53 -8.03
CA GLN A 49 14.35 11.66 -8.62
C GLN A 49 14.01 12.94 -7.84
N PRO A 50 14.88 13.95 -7.86
CA PRO A 50 14.53 15.24 -7.25
C PRO A 50 13.23 15.81 -7.82
N ARG A 51 12.43 16.42 -6.94
CA ARG A 51 11.15 17.08 -7.27
C ARG A 51 10.06 16.14 -7.81
N GLN A 52 10.17 14.82 -7.60
CA GLN A 52 9.11 13.89 -7.93
C GLN A 52 7.85 14.12 -7.06
N ARG A 53 6.71 13.89 -7.68
CA ARG A 53 5.40 13.82 -7.02
C ARG A 53 5.01 12.35 -6.91
N VAL A 54 4.99 11.82 -5.71
CA VAL A 54 4.70 10.40 -5.46
C VAL A 54 3.34 10.26 -4.79
N LEU A 55 2.53 9.34 -5.31
CA LEU A 55 1.24 8.92 -4.75
C LEU A 55 1.40 7.59 -4.02
N GLU A 56 0.92 7.50 -2.78
CA GLU A 56 0.77 6.22 -2.07
C GLU A 56 -0.71 5.88 -1.86
N ILE A 57 -1.09 4.64 -2.21
CA ILE A 57 -2.45 4.13 -2.09
C ILE A 57 -2.50 3.18 -0.89
N GLY A 58 -3.32 3.48 0.11
CA GLY A 58 -3.42 2.71 1.35
C GLY A 58 -2.23 2.92 2.27
N PHE A 59 -1.92 4.17 2.58
CA PHE A 59 -0.76 4.55 3.39
C PHE A 59 -0.85 4.15 4.88
N GLY A 60 -1.99 3.63 5.33
CA GLY A 60 -2.21 3.29 6.74
C GLY A 60 -2.11 4.53 7.65
N ASN A 61 -1.30 4.45 8.72
CA ASN A 61 -1.12 5.57 9.66
C ASN A 61 -0.07 6.62 9.21
N GLY A 62 0.48 6.51 8.01
CA GLY A 62 1.38 7.50 7.40
C GLY A 62 2.79 7.58 8.01
N HIS A 63 3.18 6.66 8.88
CA HIS A 63 4.51 6.67 9.52
C HIS A 63 5.66 6.44 8.52
N THR A 64 5.37 5.91 7.35
CA THR A 64 6.35 5.64 6.29
C THR A 64 6.56 6.81 5.32
N ALA A 65 5.67 7.80 5.29
CA ALA A 65 5.78 8.96 4.42
C ALA A 65 7.11 9.73 4.57
N PRO A 66 7.65 9.99 5.79
CA PRO A 66 8.94 10.62 5.95
C PRO A 66 10.10 9.83 5.31
N LEU A 67 10.03 8.48 5.34
CA LEU A 67 11.06 7.63 4.75
C LEU A 67 11.13 7.78 3.22
N LEU A 68 9.98 7.97 2.58
CA LEU A 68 9.91 8.20 1.13
C LEU A 68 10.39 9.61 0.77
N ILE A 69 9.92 10.63 1.50
CA ILE A 69 10.26 12.04 1.25
C ILE A 69 11.78 12.27 1.35
N GLN A 70 12.45 11.61 2.30
CA GLN A 70 13.89 11.75 2.54
C GLN A 70 14.76 11.10 1.43
N GLN A 71 14.18 10.34 0.50
CA GLN A 71 14.96 9.62 -0.51
C GLN A 71 15.40 10.51 -1.69
N ALA A 72 14.77 11.68 -1.88
CA ALA A 72 15.20 12.60 -2.93
C ALA A 72 14.86 14.06 -2.56
N ASP A 73 15.70 14.99 -3.05
CA ASP A 73 15.51 16.42 -2.82
C ASP A 73 14.18 16.94 -3.38
N ALA A 74 13.44 17.68 -2.54
CA ALA A 74 12.17 18.29 -2.89
C ALA A 74 11.10 17.31 -3.44
N LEU A 75 11.17 16.02 -3.06
CA LEU A 75 10.13 15.06 -3.32
C LEU A 75 8.86 15.48 -2.55
N THR A 76 7.70 15.39 -3.20
CA THR A 76 6.41 15.62 -2.57
C THR A 76 5.59 14.33 -2.53
N TYR A 77 4.96 14.12 -1.40
CA TYR A 77 4.16 12.95 -1.10
C TYR A 77 2.67 13.28 -1.08
N THR A 78 1.88 12.43 -1.70
CA THR A 78 0.42 12.46 -1.56
C THR A 78 -0.05 11.04 -1.20
N GLY A 79 -0.85 10.90 -0.14
CA GLY A 79 -1.44 9.63 0.25
C GLY A 79 -2.95 9.62 0.12
N ILE A 80 -3.53 8.48 -0.30
CA ILE A 80 -4.97 8.20 -0.19
C ILE A 80 -5.21 6.99 0.69
N GLU A 81 -6.26 7.03 1.49
CA GLU A 81 -6.67 5.96 2.41
C GLU A 81 -8.19 5.97 2.56
N ILE A 82 -8.80 4.79 2.77
CA ILE A 82 -10.27 4.67 2.96
C ILE A 82 -10.69 4.69 4.43
N ALA A 83 -9.75 4.52 5.36
CA ALA A 83 -9.99 4.54 6.79
C ALA A 83 -9.80 5.96 7.35
N GLN A 84 -10.89 6.58 7.83
CA GLN A 84 -10.83 7.94 8.40
C GLN A 84 -9.87 8.02 9.59
N THR A 85 -9.83 7.00 10.45
CA THR A 85 -8.89 6.94 11.59
C THR A 85 -7.45 7.04 11.11
N MET A 86 -7.08 6.35 10.05
CA MET A 86 -5.71 6.39 9.50
C MET A 86 -5.36 7.75 8.91
N VAL A 87 -6.30 8.41 8.24
CA VAL A 87 -6.10 9.77 7.72
C VAL A 87 -5.85 10.76 8.86
N VAL A 88 -6.58 10.64 9.97
CA VAL A 88 -6.40 11.49 11.17
C VAL A 88 -5.01 11.26 11.78
N GLU A 89 -4.64 9.99 12.01
CA GLU A 89 -3.33 9.63 12.56
C GLU A 89 -2.17 10.12 11.66
N ALA A 90 -2.25 9.87 10.36
CA ALA A 90 -1.23 10.31 9.40
C ALA A 90 -1.09 11.84 9.36
N THR A 91 -2.21 12.56 9.41
CA THR A 91 -2.22 14.03 9.42
C THR A 91 -1.59 14.58 10.70
N ALA A 92 -1.89 13.98 11.84
CA ALA A 92 -1.30 14.38 13.12
C ALA A 92 0.21 14.11 13.18
N PHE A 93 0.61 12.89 12.78
CA PHE A 93 2.02 12.47 12.79
C PHE A 93 2.90 13.31 11.84
N ASN A 94 2.37 13.62 10.64
CA ASN A 94 3.14 14.30 9.59
C ASN A 94 2.89 15.82 9.54
N ARG A 95 2.43 16.43 10.63
CA ARG A 95 2.06 17.86 10.66
C ARG A 95 3.17 18.77 10.11
N ALA A 96 4.42 18.55 10.50
CA ALA A 96 5.54 19.35 10.04
C ALA A 96 5.77 19.25 8.51
N LEU A 97 5.60 18.05 7.93
CA LEU A 97 5.72 17.84 6.48
C LEU A 97 4.55 18.48 5.71
N ILE A 98 3.36 18.48 6.30
CA ILE A 98 2.18 19.15 5.72
C ILE A 98 2.38 20.66 5.72
N ASP A 99 2.81 21.23 6.85
CA ASP A 99 3.06 22.67 6.99
C ASP A 99 4.21 23.14 6.08
N ALA A 100 5.17 22.25 5.76
CA ALA A 100 6.23 22.51 4.78
C ALA A 100 5.78 22.29 3.32
N GLY A 101 4.54 21.87 3.05
CA GLY A 101 4.03 21.59 1.71
C GLY A 101 4.63 20.32 1.06
N GLN A 102 5.23 19.44 1.84
CA GLN A 102 5.89 18.22 1.36
C GLN A 102 4.96 16.99 1.37
N ALA A 103 3.89 16.99 2.20
CA ALA A 103 2.95 15.88 2.30
C ALA A 103 1.50 16.34 2.29
N THR A 104 0.61 15.51 1.70
CA THR A 104 -0.85 15.64 1.80
C THR A 104 -1.49 14.28 1.97
N PHE A 105 -2.57 14.20 2.75
CA PHE A 105 -3.29 12.96 3.04
C PHE A 105 -4.78 13.15 2.76
N HIS A 106 -5.39 12.21 2.01
CA HIS A 106 -6.76 12.30 1.56
C HIS A 106 -7.56 11.04 1.92
N LEU A 107 -8.79 11.23 2.32
CA LEU A 107 -9.77 10.14 2.45
C LEU A 107 -10.37 9.89 1.06
N ALA A 108 -9.94 8.82 0.39
CA ALA A 108 -10.44 8.47 -0.95
C ALA A 108 -10.23 6.99 -1.25
N PRO A 109 -11.14 6.34 -2.02
CA PRO A 109 -10.95 4.99 -2.53
C PRO A 109 -9.99 5.00 -3.72
N ALA A 110 -9.30 3.86 -3.91
CA ALA A 110 -8.39 3.66 -5.05
C ALA A 110 -9.12 3.68 -6.41
N GLU A 111 -10.38 3.24 -6.44
CA GLU A 111 -11.22 3.14 -7.64
C GLU A 111 -11.80 4.48 -8.13
N ALA A 112 -11.60 5.59 -7.36
CA ALA A 112 -12.09 6.93 -7.71
C ALA A 112 -11.22 8.00 -7.06
N MET A 113 -10.04 8.25 -7.61
CA MET A 113 -9.06 9.18 -7.04
C MET A 113 -9.39 10.64 -7.37
N PRO A 114 -9.37 11.57 -6.38
CA PRO A 114 -9.72 12.97 -6.58
C PRO A 114 -8.58 13.80 -7.20
N PHE A 115 -7.88 13.25 -8.19
CA PHE A 115 -6.75 13.88 -8.84
C PHE A 115 -6.96 13.99 -10.35
N ASN A 116 -6.36 15.01 -10.94
CA ASN A 116 -6.31 15.17 -12.39
C ASN A 116 -5.41 14.11 -13.04
N ASP A 117 -5.64 13.88 -14.34
CA ASP A 117 -4.76 13.04 -15.15
C ASP A 117 -3.32 13.54 -15.13
N ALA A 118 -2.37 12.63 -15.24
CA ALA A 118 -0.95 12.95 -15.36
C ALA A 118 -0.43 13.87 -14.24
N THR A 119 -0.88 13.65 -13.00
CA THR A 119 -0.50 14.46 -11.83
C THR A 119 0.80 13.98 -11.20
N PHE A 120 1.05 12.66 -11.14
CA PHE A 120 2.15 12.06 -10.40
C PHE A 120 3.22 11.47 -11.30
N ASP A 121 4.45 11.45 -10.81
CA ASP A 121 5.60 10.83 -11.47
C ASP A 121 5.72 9.35 -11.12
N ALA A 122 5.28 8.98 -9.90
CA ALA A 122 5.29 7.61 -9.42
C ALA A 122 4.09 7.33 -8.51
N ALA A 123 3.70 6.07 -8.42
CA ALA A 123 2.67 5.58 -7.51
C ALA A 123 3.09 4.28 -6.83
N VAL A 124 2.68 4.09 -5.59
CA VAL A 124 2.97 2.89 -4.81
C VAL A 124 1.73 2.41 -4.07
N ALA A 125 1.56 1.09 -4.00
CA ALA A 125 0.55 0.43 -3.19
C ALA A 125 1.15 -0.84 -2.55
N VAL A 126 1.13 -0.93 -1.22
CA VAL A 126 1.75 -2.04 -0.50
C VAL A 126 0.71 -2.77 0.33
N ASN A 127 0.50 -4.05 0.03
CA ASN A 127 -0.41 -4.92 0.77
C ASN A 127 -1.87 -4.41 0.82
N VAL A 128 -2.38 -3.81 -0.27
CA VAL A 128 -3.74 -3.29 -0.36
C VAL A 128 -4.54 -3.79 -1.56
N VAL A 129 -3.86 -4.23 -2.64
CA VAL A 129 -4.51 -4.63 -3.90
C VAL A 129 -5.58 -5.71 -3.72
N TYR A 130 -5.40 -6.61 -2.80
CA TYR A 130 -6.32 -7.70 -2.50
C TYR A 130 -7.58 -7.27 -1.73
N PHE A 131 -7.66 -6.00 -1.30
CA PHE A 131 -8.87 -5.40 -0.70
C PHE A 131 -9.70 -4.62 -1.71
N TRP A 132 -9.14 -4.25 -2.87
CA TRP A 132 -9.88 -3.46 -3.84
C TRP A 132 -11.08 -4.22 -4.38
N SER A 133 -12.24 -3.57 -4.39
CA SER A 133 -13.49 -4.15 -4.89
C SER A 133 -13.41 -4.43 -6.39
N ASP A 134 -12.74 -3.55 -7.13
CA ASP A 134 -12.40 -3.67 -8.54
C ASP A 134 -10.93 -3.28 -8.76
N ALA A 135 -10.05 -4.26 -8.71
CA ALA A 135 -8.61 -4.04 -8.83
C ALA A 135 -8.22 -3.47 -10.21
N VAL A 136 -8.90 -3.86 -11.28
CA VAL A 136 -8.63 -3.31 -12.62
C VAL A 136 -9.00 -1.82 -12.66
N ARG A 137 -10.13 -1.43 -12.08
CA ARG A 137 -10.53 -0.02 -11.99
C ARG A 137 -9.56 0.80 -11.15
N ALA A 138 -9.12 0.29 -10.00
CA ALA A 138 -8.11 0.96 -9.17
C ALA A 138 -6.79 1.15 -9.92
N LEU A 139 -6.31 0.12 -10.62
CA LEU A 139 -5.13 0.20 -11.47
C LEU A 139 -5.30 1.16 -12.65
N THR A 140 -6.51 1.25 -13.22
CA THR A 140 -6.84 2.23 -14.28
C THR A 140 -6.75 3.66 -13.75
N GLU A 141 -7.22 3.92 -12.53
CA GLU A 141 -7.07 5.20 -11.88
C GLU A 141 -5.59 5.53 -11.59
N ILE A 142 -4.81 4.55 -11.10
CA ILE A 142 -3.35 4.73 -10.92
C ILE A 142 -2.69 5.08 -12.25
N CYS A 143 -3.00 4.35 -13.32
CA CYS A 143 -2.50 4.65 -14.66
C CYS A 143 -2.92 6.05 -15.12
N ARG A 144 -4.16 6.46 -14.93
CA ARG A 144 -4.69 7.76 -15.32
C ARG A 144 -3.94 8.92 -14.65
N VAL A 145 -3.72 8.82 -13.34
CA VAL A 145 -3.08 9.90 -12.56
C VAL A 145 -1.56 9.95 -12.71
N LEU A 146 -0.92 8.90 -13.17
CA LEU A 146 0.51 8.92 -13.52
C LEU A 146 0.74 9.72 -14.80
N ARG A 147 1.88 10.37 -14.93
CA ARG A 147 2.35 10.99 -16.18
C ARG A 147 2.79 9.92 -17.18
N PRO A 148 2.81 10.23 -18.50
CA PRO A 148 3.48 9.37 -19.48
C PRO A 148 4.92 9.08 -19.05
N GLY A 149 5.30 7.79 -19.02
CA GLY A 149 6.58 7.33 -18.48
C GLY A 149 6.65 7.25 -16.94
N GLY A 150 5.57 7.56 -16.23
CA GLY A 150 5.46 7.40 -14.79
C GLY A 150 5.47 5.93 -14.37
N LEU A 151 5.96 5.65 -13.16
CA LEU A 151 6.18 4.31 -12.64
C LEU A 151 5.17 3.98 -11.54
N SER A 152 4.58 2.80 -11.59
CA SER A 152 3.78 2.20 -10.50
C SER A 152 4.52 1.01 -9.90
N VAL A 153 4.51 0.87 -8.57
CA VAL A 153 4.95 -0.35 -7.87
C VAL A 153 3.83 -0.81 -6.95
N VAL A 154 3.25 -1.96 -7.25
CA VAL A 154 2.20 -2.59 -6.43
C VAL A 154 2.75 -3.87 -5.83
N ALA A 155 2.85 -3.92 -4.50
CA ALA A 155 3.29 -5.11 -3.77
C ALA A 155 2.10 -5.86 -3.17
N SER A 156 2.07 -7.15 -3.36
CA SER A 156 1.03 -8.06 -2.87
C SER A 156 1.65 -9.32 -2.27
N MET A 157 1.12 -9.82 -1.15
CA MET A 157 1.50 -11.15 -0.68
C MET A 157 1.06 -12.22 -1.68
N ASP A 158 1.81 -13.32 -1.71
CA ASP A 158 1.44 -14.50 -2.49
C ASP A 158 0.49 -15.45 -1.73
N SER A 159 0.02 -16.49 -2.42
CA SER A 159 -0.89 -17.49 -1.84
C SER A 159 -0.25 -18.32 -0.70
N THR A 160 1.08 -18.50 -0.71
CA THR A 160 1.76 -19.25 0.36
C THR A 160 1.84 -18.43 1.64
N THR A 161 2.12 -17.13 1.54
CA THR A 161 2.04 -16.20 2.67
C THR A 161 0.61 -16.07 3.18
N ALA A 162 -0.38 -15.96 2.29
CA ALA A 162 -1.78 -15.89 2.67
C ALA A 162 -2.24 -17.15 3.42
N ALA A 163 -1.70 -18.33 3.10
CA ALA A 163 -2.03 -19.58 3.79
C ALA A 163 -1.54 -19.62 5.25
N THR A 164 -0.64 -18.73 5.66
CA THR A 164 -0.07 -18.72 7.03
C THR A 164 -1.01 -18.23 8.12
N ALA A 165 -2.12 -17.56 7.76
CA ALA A 165 -3.06 -17.04 8.75
C ALA A 165 -4.53 -17.26 8.33
N PRO A 166 -5.39 -17.59 9.29
CA PRO A 166 -6.78 -17.97 8.99
C PRO A 166 -7.67 -16.84 8.50
N PHE A 167 -7.23 -15.60 8.60
CA PHE A 167 -7.97 -14.41 8.17
C PHE A 167 -7.64 -13.97 6.73
N TYR A 168 -6.57 -14.45 6.11
CA TYR A 168 -6.25 -14.17 4.71
C TYR A 168 -7.05 -15.07 3.75
N ARG A 169 -8.39 -14.93 3.74
CA ARG A 169 -9.29 -15.79 2.96
C ARG A 169 -10.27 -14.97 2.12
N ALA A 170 -10.64 -15.52 0.97
CA ALA A 170 -11.59 -14.89 0.06
C ALA A 170 -12.97 -14.61 0.71
N GLU A 171 -13.44 -15.51 1.60
CA GLU A 171 -14.68 -15.33 2.37
C GLU A 171 -14.66 -14.11 3.29
N PHE A 172 -13.48 -13.60 3.64
CA PHE A 172 -13.28 -12.39 4.45
C PHE A 172 -12.84 -11.17 3.60
N GLY A 173 -12.90 -11.28 2.26
CA GLY A 173 -12.62 -10.17 1.36
C GLY A 173 -11.19 -10.10 0.82
N PHE A 174 -10.30 -11.05 1.16
CA PHE A 174 -8.95 -11.12 0.58
C PHE A 174 -8.99 -11.78 -0.80
N ARG A 175 -8.62 -11.05 -1.84
CA ARG A 175 -8.47 -11.55 -3.21
C ARG A 175 -7.00 -11.62 -3.57
N ILE A 176 -6.36 -12.72 -3.22
CA ILE A 176 -4.93 -12.92 -3.55
C ILE A 176 -4.80 -13.16 -5.05
N HIS A 177 -3.91 -12.42 -5.67
CA HIS A 177 -3.66 -12.46 -7.13
C HIS A 177 -2.32 -13.12 -7.41
N GLU A 178 -2.32 -14.12 -8.27
CA GLU A 178 -1.11 -14.76 -8.77
C GLU A 178 -0.35 -13.83 -9.75
N PRO A 179 0.98 -14.03 -9.96
CA PRO A 179 1.81 -13.14 -10.79
C PRO A 179 1.24 -12.83 -12.17
N ASN A 180 0.74 -13.87 -12.85
CA ASN A 180 0.18 -13.73 -14.21
C ASN A 180 -1.13 -12.91 -14.21
N GLU A 181 -1.96 -13.10 -13.18
CA GLU A 181 -3.20 -12.34 -13.00
C GLU A 181 -2.88 -10.88 -12.70
N LEU A 182 -1.96 -10.63 -11.75
CA LEU A 182 -1.53 -9.28 -11.41
C LEU A 182 -0.96 -8.53 -12.64
N ALA A 183 -0.13 -9.20 -13.44
CA ALA A 183 0.37 -8.63 -14.68
C ALA A 183 -0.73 -8.37 -15.72
N ALA A 184 -1.70 -9.29 -15.86
CA ALA A 184 -2.82 -9.12 -16.79
C ALA A 184 -3.72 -7.95 -16.39
N MET A 185 -4.00 -7.78 -15.09
CA MET A 185 -4.78 -6.64 -14.58
C MET A 185 -4.10 -5.30 -14.90
N HIS A 186 -2.78 -5.18 -14.70
CA HIS A 186 -2.04 -3.96 -15.04
C HIS A 186 -2.11 -3.65 -16.54
N ARG A 187 -1.94 -4.66 -17.42
CA ARG A 187 -2.07 -4.46 -18.88
C ARG A 187 -3.48 -4.01 -19.27
N THR A 188 -4.50 -4.64 -18.67
CA THR A 188 -5.90 -4.24 -18.89
C THR A 188 -6.18 -2.81 -18.44
N ALA A 189 -5.51 -2.37 -17.36
CA ALA A 189 -5.60 -1.01 -16.84
C ALA A 189 -4.86 0.05 -17.69
N GLY A 190 -4.11 -0.36 -18.73
CA GLY A 190 -3.47 0.56 -19.68
C GLY A 190 -1.96 0.78 -19.46
N PHE A 191 -1.31 0.01 -18.58
CA PHE A 191 0.16 0.08 -18.45
C PHE A 191 0.84 -0.54 -19.67
N ALA A 192 1.83 0.17 -20.22
CA ALA A 192 2.56 -0.23 -21.42
C ALA A 192 3.57 -1.37 -21.16
N ALA A 193 4.19 -1.38 -20.00
CA ALA A 193 5.16 -2.40 -19.58
C ALA A 193 4.84 -2.85 -18.15
N VAL A 194 4.92 -4.14 -17.91
CA VAL A 194 4.68 -4.73 -16.58
C VAL A 194 5.70 -5.83 -16.33
N ASP A 195 6.46 -5.70 -15.27
CA ASP A 195 7.39 -6.71 -14.76
C ASP A 195 6.94 -7.17 -13.38
N ILE A 196 7.06 -8.46 -13.07
CA ILE A 196 6.72 -9.03 -11.77
C ILE A 196 7.98 -9.57 -11.13
N GLU A 197 8.44 -8.90 -10.08
CA GLU A 197 9.60 -9.33 -9.30
C GLU A 197 9.14 -10.07 -8.02
N PRO A 198 9.71 -11.23 -7.69
CA PRO A 198 9.51 -11.84 -6.38
C PRO A 198 10.27 -11.07 -5.31
N PHE A 199 9.73 -11.02 -4.10
CA PHE A 199 10.41 -10.53 -2.91
C PHE A 199 10.13 -11.47 -1.74
N ASP A 200 11.20 -11.97 -1.14
CA ASP A 200 11.14 -12.89 -0.01
C ASP A 200 11.76 -12.25 1.24
N GLU A 201 11.12 -12.46 2.36
CA GLU A 201 11.67 -12.05 3.65
C GLU A 201 11.43 -13.07 4.75
N MET A 202 12.32 -13.07 5.74
CA MET A 202 12.09 -13.72 7.03
C MET A 202 11.62 -12.67 8.03
N THR A 203 10.51 -12.92 8.69
CA THR A 203 9.96 -12.10 9.77
C THR A 203 9.61 -12.98 10.97
N LYS A 204 9.02 -12.41 12.01
CA LYS A 204 8.56 -13.16 13.18
C LYS A 204 7.08 -12.90 13.41
N LEU A 205 6.36 -13.95 13.81
CA LEU A 205 5.02 -13.82 14.37
C LEU A 205 5.07 -13.13 15.73
N GLY A 206 3.91 -12.74 16.26
CA GLY A 206 3.81 -12.08 17.56
C GLY A 206 4.35 -12.90 18.74
N ASP A 207 4.43 -14.22 18.61
CA ASP A 207 5.03 -15.16 19.57
C ASP A 207 6.55 -15.37 19.37
N GLY A 208 7.15 -14.67 18.40
CA GLY A 208 8.56 -14.77 18.07
C GLY A 208 8.92 -15.88 17.08
N THR A 209 7.96 -16.70 16.65
CA THR A 209 8.19 -17.77 15.68
C THR A 209 8.64 -17.19 14.33
N PRO A 210 9.77 -17.64 13.76
CA PRO A 210 10.20 -17.16 12.45
C PRO A 210 9.26 -17.69 11.35
N ILE A 211 8.91 -16.79 10.43
CA ILE A 211 8.06 -17.11 9.27
C ILE A 211 8.65 -16.51 8.01
N ALA A 212 8.65 -17.30 6.93
CA ALA A 212 8.93 -16.82 5.59
C ALA A 212 7.68 -16.12 5.03
N ARG A 213 7.88 -14.96 4.41
CA ARG A 213 6.84 -14.26 3.63
C ARG A 213 7.32 -14.05 2.22
N HIS A 214 6.41 -14.26 1.29
CA HIS A 214 6.65 -14.16 -0.14
C HIS A 214 5.68 -13.15 -0.75
N TYR A 215 6.20 -12.29 -1.60
CA TYR A 215 5.44 -11.20 -2.23
C TYR A 215 5.76 -11.13 -3.72
N HIS A 216 4.84 -10.52 -4.46
CA HIS A 216 5.04 -10.12 -5.84
C HIS A 216 5.01 -8.60 -5.92
N LEU A 217 6.03 -8.02 -6.53
CA LEU A 217 6.11 -6.60 -6.85
C LEU A 217 5.80 -6.42 -8.33
N ALA A 218 4.63 -5.89 -8.65
CA ALA A 218 4.31 -5.48 -10.01
C ALA A 218 4.89 -4.08 -10.25
N ILE A 219 5.90 -4.01 -11.10
CA ILE A 219 6.56 -2.78 -11.52
C ILE A 219 6.04 -2.46 -12.92
N ALA A 220 5.29 -1.37 -13.05
CA ALA A 220 4.56 -1.07 -14.27
C ALA A 220 4.80 0.37 -14.71
N ALA A 221 5.03 0.57 -16.01
CA ALA A 221 5.21 1.90 -16.62
C ALA A 221 3.96 2.29 -17.44
N ARG A 222 3.55 3.57 -17.28
CA ARG A 222 2.51 4.19 -18.10
C ARG A 222 3.02 4.55 -19.49
#